data_47c28a1dabf095ba955760f2ef8cb2a6
#
_entry.id   47c28a1dabf095ba955760f2ef8cb2a6
#
_cell.length_a   1.000
_cell.length_b   1.000
_cell.length_c   1.000
_cell.angle_alpha   90.00
_cell.angle_beta   90.00
_cell.angle_gamma   90.00
#
_symmetry.space_group_name_H-M   'P 1'
#
loop_
_entity.id
_entity.type
_entity.pdbx_description
1 polymer ?
#
loop_
_entity_poly.entity_id
_entity_poly.type
_entity_poly.pdbx_seq_one_letter_code
_entity_poly.pdbx_strand_id
1 'polypeptide(L)'
;MLIERKRTADLIPADYNPRKDLKPGDPEYDKLKRSMEQFGYVEPVIWNKATGRVVGGHQRLKVLMDMGVTEVECVVVELNEEREKALNIALNKISGDWDKDKLMLLISDLQGADFDVSLTGFAPAEIDDLFKGSLKDGVKDDEFDVDAELQKPTITKAGDVWTLGRHRLGAVPADKPETFSLLMDGLKANLVITDPPYNVNYEGGAGKIKNDNMENAAFYDFLLAAFQNTEEVMADDASIYVFHADTEGLNFRKAFSDAGFYLSGTCIWKKQSLVLGRSPYQWQHEPILFGWKKKGRHQWYTGRKESTIWEFDKPKKNKDHPTMKPVPLLAYPILNSSMSNAIVLDPFGGSGSTLITCEQTDRVCRTIELDEKFCDVIVKRYIEQVGKADDVSLQRAGLTYRYDEVAGDDAEDIPLF
;
A
#
# COMPACT_ATOMS: atom_id res chain seq x y z
N MET A 1 -38.43 -4.70 7.83
CA MET A 1 -38.06 -4.80 6.41
C MET A 1 -39.09 -4.01 5.63
N LEU A 2 -38.67 -3.00 4.87
CA LEU A 2 -39.59 -2.21 4.03
C LEU A 2 -39.65 -2.87 2.65
N ILE A 3 -40.85 -3.11 2.15
CA ILE A 3 -41.07 -3.66 0.81
C ILE A 3 -41.91 -2.63 0.04
N GLU A 4 -41.45 -2.30 -1.17
CA GLU A 4 -42.15 -1.40 -2.09
C GLU A 4 -42.29 -2.08 -3.47
N ARG A 5 -43.41 -1.84 -4.13
CA ARG A 5 -43.63 -2.25 -5.52
C ARG A 5 -43.00 -1.22 -6.46
N LYS A 6 -42.20 -1.65 -7.39
CA LYS A 6 -41.48 -0.81 -8.37
C LYS A 6 -41.69 -1.35 -9.78
N ARG A 7 -41.72 -0.45 -10.75
CA ARG A 7 -41.68 -0.85 -12.16
C ARG A 7 -40.27 -1.37 -12.47
N THR A 8 -40.18 -2.50 -13.16
CA THR A 8 -38.89 -3.10 -13.57
C THR A 8 -38.06 -2.16 -14.41
N ALA A 9 -38.69 -1.33 -15.25
CA ALA A 9 -38.03 -0.31 -16.08
C ALA A 9 -37.38 0.86 -15.28
N ASP A 10 -37.79 1.09 -14.03
CA ASP A 10 -37.25 2.16 -13.16
C ASP A 10 -36.11 1.65 -12.26
N LEU A 11 -35.82 0.35 -12.28
CA LEU A 11 -34.77 -0.27 -11.48
C LEU A 11 -33.45 -0.23 -12.21
N ILE A 12 -32.52 0.57 -11.74
CA ILE A 12 -31.20 0.78 -12.36
C ILE A 12 -30.22 -0.27 -11.79
N PRO A 13 -29.71 -1.20 -12.59
CA PRO A 13 -28.64 -2.11 -12.14
C PRO A 13 -27.39 -1.32 -11.74
N ALA A 14 -26.69 -1.75 -10.67
CA ALA A 14 -25.41 -1.17 -10.31
C ALA A 14 -24.35 -1.59 -11.35
N ASP A 15 -23.70 -0.61 -11.94
CA ASP A 15 -22.64 -0.78 -12.97
C ASP A 15 -21.35 -1.42 -12.39
N TYR A 16 -21.09 -1.19 -11.10
CA TYR A 16 -19.99 -1.78 -10.35
C TYR A 16 -20.24 -3.24 -9.92
N ASN A 17 -21.42 -3.83 -10.18
CA ASN A 17 -21.72 -5.19 -9.73
C ASN A 17 -20.67 -6.20 -10.23
N PRO A 18 -19.93 -6.90 -9.32
CA PRO A 18 -18.78 -7.73 -9.68
C PRO A 18 -19.17 -9.14 -10.17
N ARG A 19 -20.46 -9.42 -10.34
CA ARG A 19 -20.92 -10.71 -10.88
C ARG A 19 -20.83 -10.75 -12.41
N LYS A 20 -20.52 -11.93 -12.93
CA LYS A 20 -20.64 -12.18 -14.38
C LYS A 20 -22.08 -11.94 -14.83
N ASP A 21 -22.23 -11.19 -15.90
CA ASP A 21 -23.54 -10.92 -16.50
C ASP A 21 -24.00 -12.13 -17.31
N LEU A 22 -25.05 -12.81 -16.81
CA LEU A 22 -25.63 -13.96 -17.48
C LEU A 22 -26.47 -13.54 -18.67
N LYS A 23 -26.44 -14.32 -19.75
CA LYS A 23 -27.21 -14.08 -20.98
C LYS A 23 -28.17 -15.24 -21.25
N PRO A 24 -29.29 -14.99 -21.94
CA PRO A 24 -30.15 -16.08 -22.43
C PRO A 24 -29.33 -17.10 -23.21
N GLY A 25 -29.45 -18.38 -22.85
CA GLY A 25 -28.67 -19.50 -23.39
C GLY A 25 -27.47 -19.91 -22.53
N ASP A 26 -27.09 -19.13 -21.54
CA ASP A 26 -26.13 -19.58 -20.52
C ASP A 26 -26.79 -20.62 -19.60
N PRO A 27 -26.11 -21.71 -19.23
CA PRO A 27 -26.70 -22.76 -18.39
C PRO A 27 -27.27 -22.25 -17.06
N GLU A 28 -26.56 -21.27 -16.43
CA GLU A 28 -26.98 -20.66 -15.16
C GLU A 28 -28.19 -19.75 -15.36
N TYR A 29 -28.26 -19.01 -16.46
CA TYR A 29 -29.41 -18.19 -16.80
C TYR A 29 -30.66 -19.06 -16.98
N ASP A 30 -30.57 -20.13 -17.75
CA ASP A 30 -31.68 -21.03 -18.05
C ASP A 30 -32.16 -21.80 -16.80
N LYS A 31 -31.23 -22.13 -15.89
CA LYS A 31 -31.59 -22.72 -14.58
C LYS A 31 -32.36 -21.72 -13.70
N LEU A 32 -31.88 -20.47 -13.64
CA LEU A 32 -32.52 -19.42 -12.86
C LEU A 32 -33.93 -19.13 -13.42
N LYS A 33 -34.06 -19.00 -14.73
CA LYS A 33 -35.35 -18.78 -15.40
C LYS A 33 -36.34 -19.89 -15.11
N ARG A 34 -35.94 -21.17 -15.27
CA ARG A 34 -36.78 -22.31 -14.94
C ARG A 34 -37.20 -22.37 -13.48
N SER A 35 -36.29 -22.02 -12.56
CA SER A 35 -36.60 -21.93 -11.15
C SER A 35 -37.67 -20.89 -10.87
N MET A 36 -37.56 -19.70 -11.49
CA MET A 36 -38.52 -18.63 -11.32
C MET A 36 -39.88 -18.93 -11.98
N GLU A 37 -39.91 -19.64 -13.10
CA GLU A 37 -41.11 -20.10 -13.74
C GLU A 37 -41.87 -21.14 -12.87
N GLN A 38 -41.10 -22.03 -12.18
CA GLN A 38 -41.66 -23.10 -11.37
C GLN A 38 -42.08 -22.66 -9.96
N PHE A 39 -41.28 -21.83 -9.31
CA PHE A 39 -41.45 -21.48 -7.88
C PHE A 39 -41.88 -20.02 -7.66
N GLY A 40 -41.91 -19.20 -8.72
CA GLY A 40 -42.20 -17.78 -8.65
C GLY A 40 -41.05 -16.91 -8.16
N TYR A 41 -41.36 -15.67 -7.86
CA TYR A 41 -40.41 -14.65 -7.37
C TYR A 41 -40.27 -14.78 -5.84
N VAL A 42 -39.43 -15.70 -5.38
CA VAL A 42 -39.28 -16.07 -3.95
C VAL A 42 -38.28 -15.14 -3.23
N GLU A 43 -37.22 -14.70 -3.92
CA GLU A 43 -36.21 -13.80 -3.36
C GLU A 43 -36.32 -12.41 -4.01
N PRO A 44 -36.76 -11.38 -3.25
CA PRO A 44 -36.94 -10.05 -3.79
C PRO A 44 -35.63 -9.38 -4.22
N VAL A 45 -35.72 -8.51 -5.23
CA VAL A 45 -34.66 -7.55 -5.60
C VAL A 45 -34.47 -6.57 -4.43
N ILE A 46 -33.21 -6.24 -4.13
CA ILE A 46 -32.88 -5.25 -3.12
C ILE A 46 -32.55 -3.95 -3.84
N TRP A 47 -33.25 -2.87 -3.51
CA TRP A 47 -33.14 -1.57 -4.13
C TRP A 47 -32.77 -0.50 -3.09
N ASN A 48 -31.76 0.34 -3.42
CA ASN A 48 -31.35 1.42 -2.53
C ASN A 48 -32.07 2.72 -2.90
N LYS A 49 -32.88 3.23 -1.97
CA LYS A 49 -33.65 4.46 -2.15
C LYS A 49 -32.77 5.71 -2.30
N ALA A 50 -31.61 5.73 -1.64
CA ALA A 50 -30.71 6.89 -1.67
C ALA A 50 -30.02 7.08 -3.02
N THR A 51 -29.67 5.98 -3.70
CA THR A 51 -28.95 6.00 -4.99
C THR A 51 -29.81 5.67 -6.20
N GLY A 52 -30.99 5.06 -5.97
CA GLY A 52 -31.86 4.56 -7.02
C GLY A 52 -31.39 3.24 -7.66
N ARG A 53 -30.32 2.63 -7.14
CA ARG A 53 -29.69 1.45 -7.72
C ARG A 53 -30.19 0.14 -7.10
N VAL A 54 -30.13 -0.91 -7.91
CA VAL A 54 -30.30 -2.29 -7.46
C VAL A 54 -29.03 -2.77 -6.79
N VAL A 55 -29.12 -3.21 -5.54
CA VAL A 55 -27.97 -3.68 -4.74
C VAL A 55 -27.84 -5.20 -4.80
N GLY A 56 -28.96 -5.91 -4.93
CA GLY A 56 -28.98 -7.36 -5.02
C GLY A 56 -30.09 -7.87 -5.92
N GLY A 57 -29.91 -9.06 -6.53
CA GLY A 57 -30.90 -9.67 -7.42
C GLY A 57 -30.81 -9.21 -8.88
N HIS A 58 -29.67 -8.71 -9.37
CA HIS A 58 -29.48 -8.24 -10.75
C HIS A 58 -29.89 -9.28 -11.79
N GLN A 59 -29.47 -10.52 -11.65
CA GLN A 59 -29.81 -11.58 -12.60
C GLN A 59 -31.30 -11.92 -12.56
N ARG A 60 -31.92 -11.91 -11.38
CA ARG A 60 -33.38 -12.12 -11.24
C ARG A 60 -34.17 -10.99 -11.91
N LEU A 61 -33.74 -9.73 -11.71
CA LEU A 61 -34.37 -8.60 -12.40
C LEU A 61 -34.30 -8.76 -13.92
N LYS A 62 -33.17 -9.16 -14.45
CA LYS A 62 -32.98 -9.40 -15.88
C LYS A 62 -33.93 -10.50 -16.40
N VAL A 63 -34.00 -11.63 -15.71
CA VAL A 63 -34.93 -12.72 -16.06
C VAL A 63 -36.38 -12.26 -16.02
N LEU A 64 -36.78 -11.47 -14.98
CA LEU A 64 -38.13 -10.92 -14.89
C LEU A 64 -38.49 -10.00 -16.05
N MET A 65 -37.54 -9.14 -16.45
CA MET A 65 -37.75 -8.26 -17.61
C MET A 65 -37.89 -9.06 -18.89
N ASP A 66 -37.09 -10.10 -19.08
CA ASP A 66 -37.16 -10.98 -20.24
C ASP A 66 -38.46 -11.85 -20.26
N MET A 67 -39.04 -12.11 -19.08
CA MET A 67 -40.36 -12.73 -18.93
C MET A 67 -41.52 -11.74 -19.12
N GLY A 68 -41.25 -10.46 -19.37
CA GLY A 68 -42.26 -9.42 -19.54
C GLY A 68 -42.92 -8.92 -18.26
N VAL A 69 -42.32 -9.17 -17.09
CA VAL A 69 -42.84 -8.67 -15.81
C VAL A 69 -42.57 -7.17 -15.71
N THR A 70 -43.64 -6.39 -15.54
CA THR A 70 -43.55 -4.91 -15.54
C THR A 70 -43.41 -4.30 -14.14
N GLU A 71 -43.80 -5.02 -13.10
CA GLU A 71 -43.70 -4.58 -11.71
C GLU A 71 -43.24 -5.70 -10.78
N VAL A 72 -42.39 -5.36 -9.81
CA VAL A 72 -41.87 -6.31 -8.83
C VAL A 72 -41.85 -5.71 -7.42
N GLU A 73 -41.95 -6.55 -6.40
CA GLU A 73 -41.72 -6.16 -5.02
C GLU A 73 -40.24 -6.13 -4.72
N CYS A 74 -39.74 -5.00 -4.18
CA CYS A 74 -38.35 -4.81 -3.82
C CYS A 74 -38.22 -4.62 -2.32
N VAL A 75 -37.19 -5.19 -1.74
CA VAL A 75 -36.71 -4.80 -0.40
C VAL A 75 -36.01 -3.46 -0.52
N VAL A 76 -36.46 -2.47 0.25
CA VAL A 76 -35.90 -1.12 0.21
C VAL A 76 -34.87 -0.98 1.32
N VAL A 77 -33.67 -0.51 0.95
CA VAL A 77 -32.62 -0.07 1.85
C VAL A 77 -32.33 1.40 1.63
N GLU A 78 -31.74 2.07 2.61
CA GLU A 78 -31.31 3.47 2.52
C GLU A 78 -29.85 3.54 3.00
N LEU A 79 -28.92 3.50 2.08
CA LEU A 79 -27.48 3.35 2.33
C LEU A 79 -26.71 4.40 1.54
N ASN A 80 -25.59 4.89 2.11
CA ASN A 80 -24.61 5.63 1.34
C ASN A 80 -23.87 4.71 0.37
N GLU A 81 -23.05 5.27 -0.52
CA GLU A 81 -22.46 4.53 -1.63
C GLU A 81 -21.50 3.43 -1.16
N GLU A 82 -20.70 3.67 -0.11
CA GLU A 82 -19.75 2.68 0.43
C GLU A 82 -20.50 1.48 1.03
N ARG A 83 -21.54 1.73 1.81
CA ARG A 83 -22.37 0.66 2.39
C ARG A 83 -23.17 -0.09 1.33
N GLU A 84 -23.60 0.59 0.27
CA GLU A 84 -24.27 -0.04 -0.88
C GLU A 84 -23.31 -1.03 -1.57
N LYS A 85 -22.08 -0.59 -1.88
CA LYS A 85 -21.04 -1.44 -2.48
C LYS A 85 -20.71 -2.65 -1.59
N ALA A 86 -20.52 -2.42 -0.28
CA ALA A 86 -20.24 -3.48 0.68
C ALA A 86 -21.38 -4.50 0.78
N LEU A 87 -22.63 -4.05 0.84
CA LEU A 87 -23.79 -4.93 0.84
C LEU A 87 -23.90 -5.73 -0.45
N ASN A 88 -23.62 -5.13 -1.62
CA ASN A 88 -23.60 -5.83 -2.89
C ASN A 88 -22.61 -6.99 -2.88
N ILE A 89 -21.37 -6.76 -2.39
CA ILE A 89 -20.37 -7.83 -2.25
C ILE A 89 -20.84 -8.91 -1.27
N ALA A 90 -21.29 -8.51 -0.09
CA ALA A 90 -21.73 -9.46 0.95
C ALA A 90 -22.87 -10.40 0.47
N LEU A 91 -23.87 -9.84 -0.22
CA LEU A 91 -24.98 -10.62 -0.80
C LEU A 91 -24.51 -11.59 -1.89
N ASN A 92 -23.45 -11.25 -2.60
CA ASN A 92 -22.93 -12.04 -3.70
C ASN A 92 -21.86 -13.06 -3.28
N LYS A 93 -21.31 -12.97 -2.04
CA LYS A 93 -20.25 -13.88 -1.59
C LYS A 93 -20.69 -15.34 -1.52
N ILE A 94 -21.95 -15.61 -1.26
CA ILE A 94 -22.44 -16.95 -0.97
C ILE A 94 -22.71 -17.79 -2.22
N SER A 95 -22.84 -17.19 -3.43
CA SER A 95 -23.21 -17.96 -4.62
C SER A 95 -22.81 -17.28 -5.94
N GLY A 96 -22.15 -18.01 -6.83
CA GLY A 96 -21.84 -17.66 -8.22
C GLY A 96 -20.39 -17.26 -8.49
N ASP A 97 -20.04 -17.21 -9.78
CA ASP A 97 -18.71 -16.81 -10.24
C ASP A 97 -18.52 -15.29 -10.21
N TRP A 98 -17.32 -14.88 -9.85
CA TRP A 98 -16.90 -13.48 -9.81
C TRP A 98 -16.23 -13.06 -11.12
N ASP A 99 -16.51 -11.84 -11.53
CA ASP A 99 -15.59 -11.04 -12.35
C ASP A 99 -14.51 -10.50 -11.40
N LYS A 100 -13.35 -11.15 -11.38
CA LYS A 100 -12.28 -10.87 -10.41
C LYS A 100 -11.78 -9.44 -10.51
N ASP A 101 -11.67 -8.89 -11.74
CA ASP A 101 -11.15 -7.55 -11.96
C ASP A 101 -12.12 -6.49 -11.38
N LYS A 102 -13.42 -6.66 -11.58
CA LYS A 102 -14.44 -5.78 -10.97
C LYS A 102 -14.49 -5.91 -9.46
N LEU A 103 -14.36 -7.13 -8.93
CA LEU A 103 -14.32 -7.35 -7.48
C LEU A 103 -13.09 -6.68 -6.86
N MET A 104 -11.93 -6.79 -7.48
CA MET A 104 -10.70 -6.15 -7.04
C MET A 104 -10.85 -4.62 -7.01
N LEU A 105 -11.39 -4.02 -8.08
CA LEU A 105 -11.64 -2.57 -8.14
C LEU A 105 -12.60 -2.13 -7.02
N LEU A 106 -13.67 -2.87 -6.81
CA LEU A 106 -14.68 -2.53 -5.80
C LEU A 106 -14.14 -2.64 -4.36
N ILE A 107 -13.34 -3.68 -4.07
CA ILE A 107 -12.64 -3.82 -2.78
C ILE A 107 -11.62 -2.67 -2.61
N SER A 108 -10.88 -2.32 -3.66
CA SER A 108 -9.94 -1.19 -3.66
C SER A 108 -10.63 0.15 -3.37
N ASP A 109 -11.78 0.40 -3.98
CA ASP A 109 -12.59 1.60 -3.74
C ASP A 109 -13.02 1.71 -2.27
N LEU A 110 -13.48 0.59 -1.70
CA LEU A 110 -13.90 0.55 -0.29
C LEU A 110 -12.72 0.80 0.66
N GLN A 111 -11.55 0.22 0.36
CA GLN A 111 -10.32 0.46 1.14
C GLN A 111 -9.88 1.93 1.02
N GLY A 112 -9.94 2.51 -0.17
CA GLY A 112 -9.61 3.93 -0.40
C GLY A 112 -10.55 4.91 0.31
N ALA A 113 -11.80 4.49 0.58
CA ALA A 113 -12.79 5.25 1.36
C ALA A 113 -12.70 5.00 2.89
N ASP A 114 -11.64 4.34 3.38
CA ASP A 114 -11.44 3.94 4.79
C ASP A 114 -12.63 3.12 5.35
N PHE A 115 -13.27 2.33 4.49
CA PHE A 115 -14.41 1.50 4.86
C PHE A 115 -13.92 0.15 5.41
N ASP A 116 -14.55 -0.35 6.48
CA ASP A 116 -14.26 -1.67 7.03
C ASP A 116 -14.67 -2.78 6.05
N VAL A 117 -13.71 -3.23 5.25
CA VAL A 117 -13.94 -4.26 4.22
C VAL A 117 -14.31 -5.63 4.80
N SER A 118 -14.13 -5.88 6.11
CA SER A 118 -14.60 -7.10 6.74
C SER A 118 -16.12 -7.26 6.67
N LEU A 119 -16.85 -6.14 6.54
CA LEU A 119 -18.31 -6.10 6.37
C LEU A 119 -18.77 -6.65 5.00
N THR A 120 -17.87 -6.81 4.04
CA THR A 120 -18.16 -7.51 2.77
C THR A 120 -18.28 -9.02 2.93
N GLY A 121 -17.89 -9.55 4.10
CA GLY A 121 -17.85 -10.98 4.41
C GLY A 121 -16.56 -11.68 3.94
N PHE A 122 -15.63 -10.99 3.24
CA PHE A 122 -14.32 -11.54 2.93
C PHE A 122 -13.39 -11.44 4.14
N ALA A 123 -12.69 -12.55 4.45
CA ALA A 123 -11.61 -12.51 5.42
C ALA A 123 -10.40 -11.77 4.82
N PRO A 124 -9.55 -11.10 5.65
CA PRO A 124 -8.37 -10.41 5.17
C PRO A 124 -7.48 -11.26 4.25
N ALA A 125 -7.27 -12.52 4.59
CA ALA A 125 -6.48 -13.45 3.77
C ALA A 125 -7.11 -13.73 2.39
N GLU A 126 -8.45 -13.80 2.30
CA GLU A 126 -9.15 -13.99 1.03
C GLU A 126 -9.01 -12.77 0.11
N ILE A 127 -9.06 -11.57 0.70
CA ILE A 127 -8.83 -10.32 -0.03
C ILE A 127 -7.40 -10.28 -0.54
N ASP A 128 -6.43 -10.60 0.30
CA ASP A 128 -5.03 -10.64 -0.10
C ASP A 128 -4.76 -11.67 -1.21
N ASP A 129 -5.38 -12.86 -1.13
CA ASP A 129 -5.28 -13.88 -2.19
C ASP A 129 -5.96 -13.44 -3.50
N LEU A 130 -7.02 -12.64 -3.42
CA LEU A 130 -7.65 -12.06 -4.61
C LEU A 130 -6.67 -11.18 -5.38
N PHE A 131 -5.89 -10.35 -4.67
CA PHE A 131 -4.89 -9.46 -5.26
C PHE A 131 -3.57 -10.18 -5.58
N LYS A 132 -3.15 -11.21 -4.83
CA LYS A 132 -1.97 -12.05 -5.15
C LYS A 132 -2.09 -12.74 -6.52
N GLY A 133 -3.29 -13.03 -6.98
CA GLY A 133 -3.53 -13.59 -8.31
C GLY A 133 -3.10 -12.68 -9.46
N SER A 134 -2.92 -11.37 -9.20
CA SER A 134 -2.36 -10.40 -10.15
C SER A 134 -0.83 -10.30 -10.09
N LEU A 135 -0.17 -10.84 -9.06
CA LEU A 135 1.29 -10.96 -8.97
C LEU A 135 1.77 -12.10 -9.90
N LYS A 136 1.67 -11.90 -11.22
CA LYS A 136 1.90 -12.94 -12.25
C LYS A 136 3.27 -13.61 -12.19
N ASP A 137 4.29 -12.99 -11.56
CA ASP A 137 5.68 -13.48 -11.55
C ASP A 137 6.37 -13.48 -10.18
N GLY A 138 5.65 -13.21 -9.09
CA GLY A 138 6.24 -12.99 -7.76
C GLY A 138 7.00 -11.66 -7.65
N VAL A 139 7.33 -11.28 -6.43
CA VAL A 139 8.10 -10.05 -6.15
C VAL A 139 9.57 -10.29 -6.47
N LYS A 140 10.20 -9.39 -7.23
CA LYS A 140 11.59 -9.53 -7.70
C LYS A 140 12.35 -8.23 -7.49
N ASP A 141 13.65 -8.35 -7.23
CA ASP A 141 14.56 -7.23 -7.35
C ASP A 141 14.55 -6.72 -8.80
N ASP A 142 14.60 -5.40 -8.96
CA ASP A 142 14.80 -4.76 -10.26
C ASP A 142 16.30 -4.73 -10.64
N GLU A 143 16.56 -4.34 -11.87
CA GLU A 143 17.92 -4.21 -12.39
C GLU A 143 18.38 -2.73 -12.49
N PHE A 144 17.70 -1.81 -11.77
CA PHE A 144 18.01 -0.38 -11.81
C PHE A 144 19.44 -0.09 -11.32
N ASP A 145 20.16 0.74 -12.05
CA ASP A 145 21.54 1.11 -11.73
C ASP A 145 21.56 2.42 -10.93
N VAL A 146 21.55 2.27 -9.61
CA VAL A 146 21.56 3.39 -8.66
C VAL A 146 22.82 4.24 -8.80
N ASP A 147 24.00 3.62 -8.97
CA ASP A 147 25.28 4.32 -9.07
C ASP A 147 25.36 5.18 -10.33
N ALA A 148 24.86 4.67 -11.45
CA ALA A 148 24.78 5.42 -12.70
C ALA A 148 23.82 6.62 -12.58
N GLU A 149 22.68 6.48 -11.88
CA GLU A 149 21.74 7.58 -11.70
C GLU A 149 22.30 8.69 -10.80
N LEU A 150 23.00 8.34 -9.72
CA LEU A 150 23.63 9.30 -8.80
C LEU A 150 24.69 10.21 -9.45
N GLN A 151 25.20 9.84 -10.64
CA GLN A 151 26.15 10.66 -11.41
C GLN A 151 25.46 11.73 -12.29
N LYS A 152 24.13 11.67 -12.43
CA LYS A 152 23.38 12.63 -13.26
C LYS A 152 23.10 13.94 -12.52
N PRO A 153 22.79 15.03 -13.24
CA PRO A 153 22.32 16.27 -12.64
C PRO A 153 21.06 16.05 -11.82
N THR A 154 20.96 16.73 -10.68
CA THR A 154 19.83 16.60 -9.76
C THR A 154 18.66 17.48 -10.19
N ILE A 155 17.46 16.91 -10.30
CA ILE A 155 16.19 17.58 -10.61
C ILE A 155 15.50 18.04 -9.33
N THR A 156 15.41 17.14 -8.35
CA THR A 156 14.75 17.38 -7.06
C THR A 156 15.46 18.45 -6.25
N LYS A 157 14.69 19.28 -5.55
CA LYS A 157 15.18 20.29 -4.60
C LYS A 157 14.56 20.06 -3.22
N ALA A 158 15.22 20.53 -2.17
CA ALA A 158 14.68 20.45 -0.81
C ALA A 158 13.28 21.09 -0.74
N GLY A 159 12.33 20.39 -0.11
CA GLY A 159 10.92 20.81 -0.01
C GLY A 159 10.02 20.30 -1.13
N ASP A 160 10.55 19.68 -2.16
CA ASP A 160 9.76 19.11 -3.25
C ASP A 160 8.92 17.92 -2.79
N VAL A 161 7.74 17.76 -3.39
CA VAL A 161 6.89 16.58 -3.22
C VAL A 161 6.56 15.99 -4.58
N TRP A 162 6.99 14.78 -4.80
CA TRP A 162 6.66 13.99 -5.99
C TRP A 162 5.42 13.16 -5.78
N THR A 163 4.56 13.13 -6.80
CA THR A 163 3.49 12.15 -6.97
C THR A 163 3.92 11.16 -8.04
N LEU A 164 3.96 9.87 -7.68
CA LEU A 164 4.42 8.77 -8.50
C LEU A 164 3.26 7.77 -8.64
N GLY A 165 2.36 8.01 -9.60
CA GLY A 165 1.09 7.31 -9.68
C GLY A 165 0.29 7.45 -8.38
N ARG A 166 0.12 6.35 -7.64
CA ARG A 166 -0.55 6.33 -6.32
C ARG A 166 0.36 6.66 -5.13
N HIS A 167 1.69 6.71 -5.34
CA HIS A 167 2.67 6.94 -4.28
C HIS A 167 3.03 8.42 -4.13
N ARG A 168 3.63 8.78 -3.01
CA ARG A 168 4.19 10.12 -2.77
C ARG A 168 5.58 10.02 -2.15
N LEU A 169 6.46 10.91 -2.59
CA LEU A 169 7.82 11.07 -2.08
C LEU A 169 8.04 12.53 -1.70
N GLY A 170 8.50 12.80 -0.49
CA GLY A 170 8.89 14.14 -0.04
C GLY A 170 10.41 14.28 0.09
N ALA A 171 10.99 15.31 -0.54
CA ALA A 171 12.38 15.69 -0.37
C ALA A 171 12.54 16.59 0.88
N VAL A 172 12.33 16.02 2.06
CA VAL A 172 12.11 16.73 3.32
C VAL A 172 12.69 15.95 4.51
N PRO A 173 12.96 16.58 5.66
CA PRO A 173 13.51 15.88 6.82
C PRO A 173 12.46 15.09 7.62
N ALA A 174 12.81 13.89 8.11
CA ALA A 174 11.91 13.03 8.87
C ALA A 174 11.75 13.42 10.36
N ASP A 175 12.57 14.32 10.88
CA ASP A 175 12.50 14.82 12.26
C ASP A 175 11.51 15.98 12.46
N LYS A 176 10.79 16.41 11.40
CA LYS A 176 9.85 17.53 11.41
C LYS A 176 8.41 17.06 11.26
N PRO A 177 7.48 17.42 12.19
CA PRO A 177 6.07 17.00 12.13
C PRO A 177 5.33 17.46 10.86
N GLU A 178 5.61 18.69 10.41
CA GLU A 178 5.01 19.28 9.21
C GLU A 178 5.24 18.46 7.94
N THR A 179 6.37 17.76 7.88
CA THR A 179 6.72 16.86 6.78
C THR A 179 5.72 15.71 6.64
N PHE A 180 5.37 15.10 7.77
CA PHE A 180 4.41 13.99 7.78
C PHE A 180 3.00 14.46 7.42
N SER A 181 2.60 15.64 7.87
CA SER A 181 1.31 16.23 7.49
C SER A 181 1.23 16.47 5.98
N LEU A 182 2.30 17.00 5.38
CA LEU A 182 2.39 17.23 3.93
C LEU A 182 2.33 15.91 3.14
N LEU A 183 3.05 14.88 3.59
CA LEU A 183 3.15 13.60 2.90
C LEU A 183 1.86 12.78 3.00
N MET A 184 1.27 12.73 4.19
CA MET A 184 0.13 11.86 4.50
C MET A 184 -1.22 12.44 4.08
N ASP A 185 -1.32 13.77 3.93
CA ASP A 185 -2.55 14.44 3.49
C ASP A 185 -3.80 14.03 4.30
N GLY A 186 -3.65 13.99 5.62
CA GLY A 186 -4.70 13.58 6.56
C GLY A 186 -4.98 12.07 6.66
N LEU A 187 -4.33 11.25 5.84
CA LEU A 187 -4.43 9.79 5.88
C LEU A 187 -3.56 9.20 6.99
N LYS A 188 -3.83 7.95 7.38
CA LYS A 188 -3.04 7.19 8.36
C LYS A 188 -2.31 6.04 7.69
N ALA A 189 -1.08 5.77 8.13
CA ALA A 189 -0.31 4.63 7.67
C ALA A 189 -0.84 3.33 8.29
N ASN A 190 -1.11 2.34 7.45
CA ASN A 190 -1.54 1.00 7.87
C ASN A 190 -0.35 0.09 8.23
N LEU A 191 0.85 0.46 7.77
CA LEU A 191 2.11 -0.20 8.05
C LEU A 191 3.25 0.80 7.99
N VAL A 192 4.24 0.65 8.85
CA VAL A 192 5.53 1.32 8.72
C VAL A 192 6.62 0.28 8.52
N ILE A 193 7.46 0.49 7.51
CA ILE A 193 8.70 -0.28 7.31
C ILE A 193 9.79 0.70 6.92
N THR A 194 10.89 0.72 7.68
CA THR A 194 11.85 1.82 7.56
C THR A 194 13.26 1.43 7.95
N ASP A 195 14.22 2.11 7.35
CA ASP A 195 15.66 1.88 7.47
C ASP A 195 16.41 3.20 7.77
N PRO A 196 16.30 3.73 9.00
CA PRO A 196 16.96 4.99 9.39
C PRO A 196 18.50 4.89 9.27
N PRO A 197 19.24 6.02 9.19
CA PRO A 197 20.69 6.02 9.32
C PRO A 197 21.16 5.27 10.58
N TYR A 198 22.26 4.51 10.49
CA TYR A 198 22.73 3.65 11.56
C TYR A 198 23.77 4.29 12.49
N ASN A 199 24.17 5.53 12.21
CA ASN A 199 25.21 6.27 12.94
C ASN A 199 26.58 5.55 12.97
N VAL A 200 26.93 4.87 11.90
CA VAL A 200 28.17 4.10 11.76
C VAL A 200 29.24 4.81 10.92
N ASN A 201 29.01 6.09 10.58
CA ASN A 201 29.87 6.91 9.74
C ASN A 201 30.22 6.22 8.41
N TYR A 202 29.19 5.66 7.76
CA TYR A 202 29.38 4.96 6.51
C TYR A 202 29.78 5.90 5.38
N GLU A 203 30.82 5.56 4.65
CA GLU A 203 31.26 6.24 3.45
C GLU A 203 31.42 5.21 2.33
N GLY A 204 30.52 5.27 1.33
CA GLY A 204 30.51 4.37 0.18
C GLY A 204 30.79 5.09 -1.13
N GLY A 205 30.66 4.40 -2.26
CA GLY A 205 30.85 4.95 -3.61
C GLY A 205 29.95 6.13 -3.92
N ALA A 206 28.76 6.21 -3.28
CA ALA A 206 27.81 7.31 -3.39
C ALA A 206 28.09 8.49 -2.45
N GLY A 207 29.15 8.43 -1.63
CA GLY A 207 29.49 9.44 -0.63
C GLY A 207 29.05 9.06 0.79
N LYS A 208 28.92 10.10 1.66
CA LYS A 208 28.48 9.94 3.06
C LYS A 208 26.97 9.98 3.16
N ILE A 209 26.41 9.10 3.98
CA ILE A 209 24.98 9.16 4.32
C ILE A 209 24.73 10.38 5.22
N LYS A 210 23.72 11.19 4.89
CA LYS A 210 23.29 12.32 5.74
C LYS A 210 22.83 11.77 7.11
N ASN A 211 23.20 12.43 8.21
CA ASN A 211 22.87 12.05 9.60
C ASN A 211 23.45 10.70 10.10
N ASP A 212 24.50 10.15 9.47
CA ASP A 212 25.11 8.87 9.86
C ASP A 212 26.39 9.03 10.72
N ASN A 213 26.65 10.24 11.23
CA ASN A 213 27.78 10.54 12.13
C ASN A 213 27.39 11.63 13.15
N MET A 214 26.58 11.25 14.11
CA MET A 214 26.07 12.13 15.17
C MET A 214 26.65 11.73 16.54
N GLU A 215 26.76 12.71 17.43
CA GLU A 215 26.95 12.40 18.86
C GLU A 215 25.79 11.56 19.39
N ASN A 216 26.10 10.62 20.31
CA ASN A 216 25.15 9.61 20.78
C ASN A 216 23.81 10.20 21.27
N ALA A 217 23.85 11.29 22.04
CA ALA A 217 22.64 11.96 22.52
C ALA A 217 21.82 12.59 21.37
N ALA A 218 22.49 13.27 20.44
CA ALA A 218 21.85 13.88 19.28
C ALA A 218 21.22 12.83 18.34
N PHE A 219 21.87 11.68 18.21
CA PHE A 219 21.34 10.57 17.43
C PHE A 219 20.08 9.98 18.05
N TYR A 220 20.08 9.79 19.38
CA TYR A 220 18.88 9.35 20.11
C TYR A 220 17.73 10.36 19.92
N ASP A 221 18.00 11.69 20.09
CA ASP A 221 16.97 12.71 19.92
C ASP A 221 16.41 12.75 18.50
N PHE A 222 17.25 12.57 17.49
CA PHE A 222 16.85 12.44 16.08
C PHE A 222 15.92 11.24 15.85
N LEU A 223 16.31 10.06 16.35
CA LEU A 223 15.48 8.86 16.25
C LEU A 223 14.15 9.02 16.98
N LEU A 224 14.18 9.60 18.19
CA LEU A 224 12.98 9.83 18.98
C LEU A 224 12.01 10.75 18.24
N ALA A 225 12.48 11.87 17.69
CA ALA A 225 11.64 12.82 16.93
C ALA A 225 11.00 12.14 15.70
N ALA A 226 11.80 11.42 14.90
CA ALA A 226 11.30 10.72 13.73
C ALA A 226 10.27 9.63 14.09
N PHE A 227 10.49 8.89 15.16
CA PHE A 227 9.57 7.86 15.61
C PHE A 227 8.28 8.43 16.23
N GLN A 228 8.34 9.56 16.94
CA GLN A 228 7.16 10.25 17.45
C GLN A 228 6.28 10.77 16.31
N ASN A 229 6.89 11.42 15.29
CA ASN A 229 6.18 11.87 14.10
C ASN A 229 5.54 10.69 13.35
N THR A 230 6.24 9.56 13.29
CA THR A 230 5.74 8.32 12.68
C THR A 230 4.54 7.77 13.46
N GLU A 231 4.65 7.70 14.79
CA GLU A 231 3.57 7.21 15.67
C GLU A 231 2.29 8.05 15.49
N GLU A 232 2.42 9.36 15.40
CA GLU A 232 1.27 10.26 15.25
C GLU A 232 0.47 9.97 13.97
N VAL A 233 1.13 9.63 12.86
CA VAL A 233 0.47 9.37 11.56
C VAL A 233 0.12 7.91 11.30
N MET A 234 0.48 6.99 12.19
CA MET A 234 0.07 5.58 12.09
C MET A 234 -1.39 5.39 12.50
N ALA A 235 -2.05 4.40 11.90
CA ALA A 235 -3.30 3.85 12.40
C ALA A 235 -3.08 3.07 13.71
N ASP A 236 -4.11 2.95 14.55
CA ASP A 236 -3.99 2.31 15.86
C ASP A 236 -3.79 0.79 15.79
N ASP A 237 -4.05 0.20 14.62
CA ASP A 237 -3.85 -1.22 14.34
C ASP A 237 -2.69 -1.50 13.37
N ALA A 238 -1.89 -0.49 13.06
CA ALA A 238 -0.72 -0.61 12.19
C ALA A 238 0.46 -1.25 12.92
N SER A 239 1.24 -2.05 12.18
CA SER A 239 2.55 -2.56 12.60
C SER A 239 3.69 -1.64 12.17
N ILE A 240 4.83 -1.72 12.87
CA ILE A 240 6.06 -1.03 12.51
C ILE A 240 7.25 -1.99 12.52
N TYR A 241 8.08 -1.92 11.46
CA TYR A 241 9.35 -2.63 11.30
C TYR A 241 10.47 -1.63 11.10
N VAL A 242 11.50 -1.69 11.96
CA VAL A 242 12.64 -0.76 11.93
C VAL A 242 13.93 -1.55 11.80
N PHE A 243 14.60 -1.45 10.66
CA PHE A 243 15.94 -1.98 10.46
C PHE A 243 16.96 -1.16 11.25
N HIS A 244 17.98 -1.79 11.79
CA HIS A 244 19.03 -1.08 12.51
C HIS A 244 20.34 -1.86 12.55
N ALA A 245 21.46 -1.18 12.83
CA ALA A 245 22.69 -1.85 13.23
C ALA A 245 22.60 -2.33 14.68
N ASP A 246 23.11 -3.52 14.96
CA ASP A 246 23.14 -4.09 16.32
C ASP A 246 23.97 -3.22 17.30
N THR A 247 25.03 -2.58 16.80
CA THR A 247 25.88 -1.66 17.58
C THR A 247 25.14 -0.47 18.15
N GLU A 248 24.09 0.01 17.48
CA GLU A 248 23.21 1.11 17.89
C GLU A 248 21.89 0.62 18.50
N GLY A 249 21.76 -0.68 18.72
CA GLY A 249 20.52 -1.31 19.21
C GLY A 249 19.96 -0.72 20.50
N LEU A 250 20.81 -0.14 21.36
CA LEU A 250 20.35 0.54 22.58
C LEU A 250 19.57 1.82 22.25
N ASN A 251 20.11 2.68 21.38
CA ASN A 251 19.46 3.93 20.96
C ASN A 251 18.15 3.64 20.22
N PHE A 252 18.15 2.70 19.29
CA PHE A 252 16.97 2.32 18.53
C PHE A 252 15.86 1.78 19.44
N ARG A 253 16.16 0.84 20.34
CA ARG A 253 15.16 0.26 21.26
C ARG A 253 14.61 1.30 22.23
N LYS A 254 15.49 2.17 22.75
CA LYS A 254 15.07 3.24 23.67
C LYS A 254 14.17 4.26 22.95
N ALA A 255 14.58 4.79 21.82
CA ALA A 255 13.79 5.74 21.04
C ALA A 255 12.44 5.14 20.59
N PHE A 256 12.44 3.87 20.14
CA PHE A 256 11.23 3.13 19.77
C PHE A 256 10.23 3.05 20.96
N SER A 257 10.72 2.67 22.14
CA SER A 257 9.87 2.57 23.32
C SER A 257 9.38 3.93 23.82
N ASP A 258 10.25 4.96 23.81
CA ASP A 258 9.94 6.29 24.31
C ASP A 258 9.01 7.06 23.36
N ALA A 259 9.04 6.75 22.05
CA ALA A 259 8.10 7.27 21.05
C ALA A 259 6.67 6.71 21.18
N GLY A 260 6.43 5.71 22.05
CA GLY A 260 5.09 5.19 22.28
C GLY A 260 4.82 3.82 21.65
N PHE A 261 5.84 3.16 21.09
CA PHE A 261 5.69 1.81 20.53
C PHE A 261 5.88 0.71 21.57
N TYR A 262 5.08 -0.35 21.42
CA TYR A 262 5.29 -1.64 22.09
C TYR A 262 6.23 -2.49 21.25
N LEU A 263 7.39 -2.84 21.79
CA LEU A 263 8.33 -3.75 21.14
C LEU A 263 7.87 -5.19 21.38
N SER A 264 7.33 -5.80 20.33
CA SER A 264 6.86 -7.19 20.38
C SER A 264 8.00 -8.19 20.22
N GLY A 265 8.96 -7.89 19.37
CA GLY A 265 10.09 -8.77 19.11
C GLY A 265 11.15 -8.14 18.21
N THR A 266 12.21 -8.92 17.96
CA THR A 266 13.25 -8.58 16.99
C THR A 266 13.29 -9.67 15.95
N CYS A 267 13.09 -9.29 14.68
CA CYS A 267 13.34 -10.15 13.55
C CYS A 267 14.79 -9.99 13.11
N ILE A 268 15.32 -10.99 12.44
CA ILE A 268 16.73 -11.04 12.00
C ILE A 268 16.76 -11.33 10.50
N TRP A 269 17.20 -10.37 9.71
CA TRP A 269 17.55 -10.66 8.33
C TRP A 269 18.90 -11.33 8.29
N LYS A 270 18.93 -12.63 7.98
CA LYS A 270 20.14 -13.41 7.76
C LYS A 270 20.59 -13.27 6.32
N LYS A 271 21.79 -12.70 6.13
CA LYS A 271 22.42 -12.51 4.81
C LYS A 271 23.07 -13.81 4.34
N GLN A 272 23.15 -14.02 3.03
CA GLN A 272 23.80 -15.18 2.42
C GLN A 272 25.31 -15.23 2.67
N SER A 273 25.96 -14.07 2.81
CA SER A 273 27.41 -13.97 3.00
C SER A 273 27.80 -13.10 4.18
N LEU A 274 28.98 -13.38 4.74
CA LEU A 274 29.57 -12.57 5.79
C LEU A 274 29.97 -11.18 5.27
N VAL A 275 29.84 -10.17 6.14
CA VAL A 275 30.44 -8.85 5.93
C VAL A 275 31.76 -8.84 6.72
N LEU A 276 32.87 -8.84 6.01
CA LEU A 276 34.19 -8.82 6.63
C LEU A 276 34.42 -7.52 7.37
N GLY A 277 34.85 -7.61 8.62
CA GLY A 277 35.14 -6.50 9.50
C GLY A 277 36.31 -6.83 10.44
N ARG A 278 36.62 -5.89 11.36
CA ARG A 278 37.73 -6.04 12.31
C ARG A 278 37.35 -6.89 13.55
N SER A 279 36.05 -7.22 13.72
CA SER A 279 35.57 -8.04 14.83
C SER A 279 35.98 -9.49 14.66
N PRO A 280 36.25 -10.25 15.74
CA PRO A 280 36.44 -11.70 15.69
C PRO A 280 35.27 -12.46 15.08
N TYR A 281 34.02 -12.01 15.34
CA TYR A 281 32.82 -12.51 14.69
C TYR A 281 32.44 -11.61 13.53
N GLN A 282 32.22 -12.16 12.36
CA GLN A 282 31.84 -11.44 11.17
C GLN A 282 30.31 -11.27 11.11
N TRP A 283 29.85 -10.10 10.75
CA TRP A 283 28.41 -9.81 10.64
C TRP A 283 27.77 -10.56 9.49
N GLN A 284 26.70 -11.30 9.77
CA GLN A 284 25.91 -12.00 8.75
C GLN A 284 24.41 -11.71 8.90
N HIS A 285 24.05 -10.71 9.69
CA HIS A 285 22.65 -10.36 9.93
C HIS A 285 22.45 -8.87 10.12
N GLU A 286 21.19 -8.47 9.99
CA GLU A 286 20.68 -7.17 10.44
C GLU A 286 19.44 -7.41 11.31
N PRO A 287 19.36 -6.80 12.51
CA PRO A 287 18.18 -6.86 13.34
C PRO A 287 17.11 -5.88 12.89
N ILE A 288 15.84 -6.24 13.14
CA ILE A 288 14.66 -5.47 12.76
C ILE A 288 13.74 -5.43 13.96
N LEU A 289 13.49 -4.26 14.54
CA LEU A 289 12.50 -4.11 15.60
C LEU A 289 11.10 -4.30 15.00
N PHE A 290 10.28 -5.12 15.65
CA PHE A 290 8.89 -5.33 15.28
C PHE A 290 7.97 -4.96 16.43
N GLY A 291 6.95 -4.16 16.14
CA GLY A 291 5.98 -3.75 17.15
C GLY A 291 4.80 -2.95 16.56
N TRP A 292 4.11 -2.26 17.45
CA TRP A 292 2.94 -1.41 17.16
C TRP A 292 2.75 -0.37 18.28
N LYS A 293 1.76 0.51 18.18
CA LYS A 293 1.46 1.49 19.25
C LYS A 293 1.15 0.81 20.58
N LYS A 294 1.67 1.33 21.70
CA LYS A 294 1.42 0.76 23.05
C LYS A 294 -0.06 0.62 23.40
N LYS A 295 -0.91 1.52 22.91
CA LYS A 295 -2.36 1.51 23.15
C LYS A 295 -3.15 0.89 22.00
N GLY A 296 -2.45 0.42 20.97
CA GLY A 296 -3.02 -0.15 19.78
C GLY A 296 -3.01 -1.67 19.76
N ARG A 297 -3.23 -2.21 18.60
CA ARG A 297 -3.11 -3.63 18.25
C ARG A 297 -2.34 -3.74 16.94
N HIS A 298 -2.14 -4.93 16.44
CA HIS A 298 -1.56 -5.16 15.12
C HIS A 298 -2.51 -5.98 14.25
N GLN A 299 -2.42 -5.80 12.96
CA GLN A 299 -3.05 -6.66 11.97
C GLN A 299 -2.03 -7.71 11.48
N TRP A 300 -2.53 -8.91 11.20
CA TRP A 300 -1.73 -10.02 10.71
C TRP A 300 -2.53 -10.82 9.68
N TYR A 301 -2.03 -10.90 8.45
CA TYR A 301 -2.77 -11.41 7.30
C TYR A 301 -2.28 -12.77 6.80
N THR A 302 -1.25 -13.33 7.42
CA THR A 302 -0.72 -14.67 7.13
C THR A 302 -0.92 -15.62 8.31
N GLY A 303 -0.53 -16.88 8.13
CA GLY A 303 -0.67 -17.89 9.19
C GLY A 303 0.31 -17.70 10.36
N ARG A 304 0.29 -18.66 11.30
CA ARG A 304 1.16 -18.65 12.50
C ARG A 304 2.47 -19.42 12.32
N LYS A 305 2.94 -19.56 11.07
CA LYS A 305 4.17 -20.32 10.75
C LYS A 305 5.37 -19.41 10.43
N GLU A 306 5.15 -18.10 10.42
CA GLU A 306 6.18 -17.11 10.10
C GLU A 306 7.22 -17.05 11.21
N SER A 307 8.51 -16.96 10.80
CA SER A 307 9.65 -16.98 11.71
C SER A 307 10.26 -15.60 11.89
N THR A 308 10.93 -15.39 13.03
CA THR A 308 11.75 -14.19 13.24
C THR A 308 13.08 -14.21 12.49
N ILE A 309 13.46 -15.33 11.88
CA ILE A 309 14.67 -15.43 11.05
C ILE A 309 14.26 -15.37 9.60
N TRP A 310 14.71 -14.33 8.90
CA TRP A 310 14.40 -14.07 7.50
C TRP A 310 15.62 -14.30 6.62
N GLU A 311 15.55 -15.27 5.72
CA GLU A 311 16.65 -15.63 4.82
C GLU A 311 16.35 -15.09 3.42
N PHE A 312 16.95 -13.95 3.08
CA PHE A 312 16.85 -13.30 1.78
C PHE A 312 18.23 -12.92 1.28
N ASP A 313 18.48 -13.22 0.02
CA ASP A 313 19.75 -12.89 -0.65
C ASP A 313 19.78 -11.39 -0.99
N LYS A 314 20.98 -10.81 -1.01
CA LYS A 314 21.18 -9.47 -1.57
C LYS A 314 20.98 -9.48 -3.10
N PRO A 315 20.51 -8.37 -3.71
CA PRO A 315 20.41 -8.24 -5.15
C PRO A 315 21.74 -8.58 -5.83
N LYS A 316 21.66 -9.24 -7.00
CA LYS A 316 22.86 -9.62 -7.77
C LYS A 316 23.56 -8.41 -8.40
N LYS A 317 22.79 -7.41 -8.84
CA LYS A 317 23.24 -6.10 -9.30
C LYS A 317 23.26 -5.13 -8.10
N ASN A 318 24.09 -4.11 -8.12
CA ASN A 318 24.30 -3.21 -6.98
C ASN A 318 24.85 -3.90 -5.71
N LYS A 319 25.64 -4.99 -5.87
CA LYS A 319 26.24 -5.71 -4.72
C LYS A 319 27.09 -4.82 -3.82
N ASP A 320 27.66 -3.77 -4.39
CA ASP A 320 28.54 -2.81 -3.71
C ASP A 320 27.76 -1.63 -3.11
N HIS A 321 26.41 -1.56 -3.35
CA HIS A 321 25.53 -0.57 -2.72
C HIS A 321 24.98 -1.16 -1.41
N PRO A 322 25.58 -0.87 -0.26
CA PRO A 322 25.28 -1.55 1.01
C PRO A 322 23.94 -1.17 1.62
N THR A 323 23.34 -0.06 1.18
CA THR A 323 22.11 0.50 1.73
C THR A 323 20.84 0.02 1.01
N MET A 324 20.95 -0.65 -0.14
CA MET A 324 19.81 -1.14 -0.89
C MET A 324 19.27 -2.44 -0.27
N LYS A 325 18.05 -2.39 0.27
CA LYS A 325 17.37 -3.58 0.76
C LYS A 325 16.76 -4.38 -0.41
N PRO A 326 16.83 -5.72 -0.39
CA PRO A 326 16.16 -6.56 -1.39
C PRO A 326 14.65 -6.34 -1.40
N VAL A 327 14.04 -6.21 -2.57
CA VAL A 327 12.58 -6.06 -2.72
C VAL A 327 11.83 -7.27 -2.12
N PRO A 328 12.25 -8.54 -2.31
CA PRO A 328 11.63 -9.68 -1.66
C PRO A 328 11.71 -9.65 -0.12
N LEU A 329 12.79 -9.11 0.46
CA LEU A 329 12.93 -8.95 1.90
C LEU A 329 11.86 -8.00 2.47
N LEU A 330 11.63 -6.87 1.79
CA LEU A 330 10.64 -5.88 2.21
C LEU A 330 9.21 -6.36 1.95
N ALA A 331 8.99 -7.13 0.88
CA ALA A 331 7.69 -7.72 0.57
C ALA A 331 7.19 -8.66 1.67
N TYR A 332 8.09 -9.38 2.33
CA TYR A 332 7.72 -10.35 3.35
C TYR A 332 6.93 -9.71 4.52
N PRO A 333 7.44 -8.71 5.26
CA PRO A 333 6.66 -8.05 6.31
C PRO A 333 5.48 -7.23 5.76
N ILE A 334 5.58 -6.67 4.55
CA ILE A 334 4.49 -5.93 3.92
C ILE A 334 3.30 -6.84 3.69
N LEU A 335 3.50 -8.03 3.14
CA LEU A 335 2.44 -9.01 2.90
C LEU A 335 1.87 -9.58 4.20
N ASN A 336 2.68 -9.74 5.23
CA ASN A 336 2.24 -10.26 6.52
C ASN A 336 1.39 -9.25 7.30
N SER A 337 1.65 -7.94 7.18
CA SER A 337 1.10 -6.91 8.06
C SER A 337 0.27 -5.83 7.35
N SER A 338 0.01 -5.97 6.05
CA SER A 338 -0.83 -5.04 5.30
C SER A 338 -1.65 -5.75 4.23
N MET A 339 -2.78 -5.14 3.85
CA MET A 339 -3.59 -5.56 2.71
C MET A 339 -3.23 -4.77 1.46
N SER A 340 -3.70 -5.23 0.29
CA SER A 340 -3.64 -4.45 -0.95
C SER A 340 -4.29 -3.08 -0.76
N ASN A 341 -3.72 -2.07 -1.41
CA ASN A 341 -4.04 -0.64 -1.27
C ASN A 341 -3.80 -0.03 0.13
N ALA A 342 -3.26 -0.80 1.08
CA ALA A 342 -2.84 -0.24 2.37
C ALA A 342 -1.72 0.79 2.19
N ILE A 343 -1.72 1.82 3.02
CA ILE A 343 -0.67 2.84 3.04
C ILE A 343 0.51 2.32 3.84
N VAL A 344 1.66 2.21 3.18
CA VAL A 344 2.95 1.87 3.78
C VAL A 344 3.79 3.13 3.86
N LEU A 345 4.21 3.49 5.06
CA LEU A 345 5.05 4.65 5.33
C LEU A 345 6.50 4.22 5.51
N ASP A 346 7.39 4.90 4.81
CA ASP A 346 8.85 4.79 4.98
C ASP A 346 9.47 6.19 5.14
N PRO A 347 9.75 6.63 6.38
CA PRO A 347 10.37 7.93 6.65
C PRO A 347 11.83 8.08 6.16
N PHE A 348 12.46 7.01 5.65
CA PHE A 348 13.85 6.99 5.21
C PHE A 348 14.00 6.17 3.93
N GLY A 349 13.52 6.73 2.81
CA GLY A 349 13.32 6.06 1.53
C GLY A 349 14.56 5.48 0.87
N GLY A 350 15.73 6.11 1.08
CA GLY A 350 16.99 5.69 0.50
C GLY A 350 16.90 5.56 -1.03
N SER A 351 17.20 4.40 -1.56
CA SER A 351 17.09 4.10 -3.00
C SER A 351 15.68 3.73 -3.47
N GLY A 352 14.64 3.77 -2.59
CA GLY A 352 13.26 3.53 -2.96
C GLY A 352 12.82 2.06 -2.99
N SER A 353 13.56 1.15 -2.37
CA SER A 353 13.19 -0.27 -2.35
C SER A 353 11.79 -0.51 -1.78
N THR A 354 11.39 0.25 -0.74
CA THR A 354 10.04 0.18 -0.16
C THR A 354 8.98 0.60 -1.16
N LEU A 355 9.21 1.67 -1.95
CA LEU A 355 8.26 2.14 -2.95
C LEU A 355 8.09 1.12 -4.07
N ILE A 356 9.18 0.55 -4.59
CA ILE A 356 9.13 -0.49 -5.62
C ILE A 356 8.42 -1.75 -5.09
N THR A 357 8.67 -2.13 -3.84
CA THR A 357 7.96 -3.24 -3.21
C THR A 357 6.46 -2.96 -3.12
N CYS A 358 6.07 -1.75 -2.74
CA CYS A 358 4.66 -1.34 -2.68
C CYS A 358 4.00 -1.38 -4.07
N GLU A 359 4.69 -0.92 -5.12
CA GLU A 359 4.18 -1.01 -6.49
C GLU A 359 3.97 -2.46 -6.92
N GLN A 360 4.95 -3.34 -6.67
CA GLN A 360 4.85 -4.77 -7.01
C GLN A 360 3.83 -5.54 -6.19
N THR A 361 3.45 -5.04 -5.02
CA THR A 361 2.52 -5.73 -4.09
C THR A 361 1.15 -5.04 -3.97
N ASP A 362 0.83 -4.09 -4.84
CA ASP A 362 -0.41 -3.30 -4.81
C ASP A 362 -0.64 -2.52 -3.51
N ARG A 363 0.42 -2.03 -2.86
CA ARG A 363 0.35 -1.11 -1.72
C ARG A 363 0.61 0.32 -2.17
N VAL A 364 0.24 1.28 -1.35
CA VAL A 364 0.47 2.71 -1.57
C VAL A 364 1.64 3.15 -0.70
N CYS A 365 2.75 3.57 -1.29
CA CYS A 365 3.90 4.07 -0.55
C CYS A 365 3.79 5.57 -0.26
N ARG A 366 4.10 5.94 0.98
CA ARG A 366 4.40 7.31 1.39
C ARG A 366 5.83 7.30 1.92
N THR A 367 6.75 8.01 1.26
CA THR A 367 8.17 7.95 1.63
C THR A 367 8.80 9.33 1.72
N ILE A 368 9.75 9.46 2.63
CA ILE A 368 10.57 10.66 2.84
C ILE A 368 12.00 10.29 2.50
N GLU A 369 12.67 11.17 1.77
CA GLU A 369 14.11 11.08 1.54
C GLU A 369 14.74 12.48 1.62
N LEU A 370 15.78 12.62 2.41
CA LEU A 370 16.43 13.92 2.65
C LEU A 370 17.42 14.30 1.55
N ASP A 371 17.99 13.30 0.88
CA ASP A 371 18.97 13.53 -0.18
C ASP A 371 18.26 13.65 -1.53
N GLU A 372 18.39 14.83 -2.13
CA GLU A 372 17.73 15.18 -3.39
C GLU A 372 18.14 14.25 -4.53
N LYS A 373 19.38 13.75 -4.53
CA LYS A 373 19.85 12.78 -5.52
C LYS A 373 19.18 11.42 -5.36
N PHE A 374 18.97 10.97 -4.13
CA PHE A 374 18.23 9.74 -3.87
C PHE A 374 16.75 9.90 -4.16
N CYS A 375 16.18 11.11 -4.01
CA CYS A 375 14.82 11.36 -4.50
C CYS A 375 14.72 11.14 -6.01
N ASP A 376 15.68 11.63 -6.79
CA ASP A 376 15.72 11.40 -8.25
C ASP A 376 15.91 9.93 -8.59
N VAL A 377 16.72 9.18 -7.82
CA VAL A 377 16.86 7.73 -7.93
C VAL A 377 15.48 7.05 -7.76
N ILE A 378 14.72 7.42 -6.72
CA ILE A 378 13.39 6.87 -6.46
C ILE A 378 12.44 7.15 -7.63
N VAL A 379 12.42 8.40 -8.12
CA VAL A 379 11.55 8.81 -9.25
C VAL A 379 11.88 8.04 -10.51
N LYS A 380 13.16 7.95 -10.88
CA LYS A 380 13.61 7.24 -12.08
C LYS A 380 13.36 5.74 -12.00
N ARG A 381 13.66 5.14 -10.85
CA ARG A 381 13.42 3.72 -10.58
C ARG A 381 11.93 3.36 -10.69
N TYR A 382 11.05 4.24 -10.17
CA TYR A 382 9.61 4.08 -10.35
C TYR A 382 9.20 4.16 -11.83
N ILE A 383 9.68 5.15 -12.59
CA ILE A 383 9.38 5.30 -14.01
C ILE A 383 9.83 4.07 -14.80
N GLU A 384 11.02 3.53 -14.52
CA GLU A 384 11.53 2.30 -15.14
C GLU A 384 10.65 1.09 -14.77
N GLN A 385 10.24 0.97 -13.50
CA GLN A 385 9.38 -0.13 -13.03
C GLN A 385 8.02 -0.16 -13.74
N VAL A 386 7.39 1.01 -13.95
CA VAL A 386 6.05 1.11 -14.58
C VAL A 386 6.10 1.31 -16.10
N GLY A 387 7.27 1.63 -16.66
CA GLY A 387 7.52 1.82 -18.09
C GLY A 387 6.94 3.11 -18.70
N LYS A 388 6.49 4.08 -17.87
CA LYS A 388 5.92 5.36 -18.30
C LYS A 388 6.09 6.45 -17.24
N ALA A 389 6.03 7.73 -17.64
CA ALA A 389 6.11 8.89 -16.77
C ALA A 389 4.82 9.74 -16.73
N ASP A 390 3.75 9.30 -17.39
CA ASP A 390 2.52 10.10 -17.55
C ASP A 390 1.86 10.47 -16.21
N ASP A 391 1.98 9.58 -15.22
CA ASP A 391 1.40 9.75 -13.87
C ASP A 391 2.44 10.26 -12.86
N VAL A 392 3.53 10.88 -13.33
CA VAL A 392 4.58 11.46 -12.48
C VAL A 392 4.51 12.97 -12.52
N SER A 393 4.38 13.58 -11.35
CA SER A 393 4.35 15.04 -11.20
C SER A 393 5.11 15.51 -9.96
N LEU A 394 5.60 16.74 -10.04
CA LEU A 394 6.35 17.43 -9.00
C LEU A 394 5.56 18.61 -8.47
N GLN A 395 5.40 18.68 -7.15
CA GLN A 395 4.90 19.87 -6.46
C GLN A 395 6.07 20.63 -5.86
N ARG A 396 6.28 21.87 -6.33
CA ARG A 396 7.35 22.78 -5.88
C ARG A 396 6.77 24.18 -5.68
N ALA A 397 6.98 24.79 -4.53
CA ALA A 397 6.53 26.15 -4.21
C ALA A 397 5.02 26.38 -4.48
N GLY A 398 4.18 25.37 -4.26
CA GLY A 398 2.71 25.45 -4.49
C GLY A 398 2.28 25.28 -5.96
N LEU A 399 3.20 25.10 -6.89
CA LEU A 399 2.93 24.79 -8.30
C LEU A 399 3.14 23.32 -8.57
N THR A 400 2.41 22.79 -9.55
CA THR A 400 2.53 21.39 -9.99
C THR A 400 3.09 21.36 -11.41
N TYR A 401 4.13 20.55 -11.60
CA TYR A 401 4.83 20.35 -12.87
C TYR A 401 4.71 18.86 -13.27
N ARG A 402 4.59 18.60 -14.55
CA ARG A 402 4.74 17.25 -15.08
C ARG A 402 6.23 16.87 -15.10
N TYR A 403 6.50 15.57 -15.12
CA TYR A 403 7.87 15.06 -15.13
C TYR A 403 8.68 15.59 -16.34
N ASP A 404 8.09 15.59 -17.53
CA ASP A 404 8.72 16.06 -18.76
C ASP A 404 9.09 17.56 -18.75
N GLU A 405 8.36 18.39 -17.99
CA GLU A 405 8.63 19.81 -17.82
C GLU A 405 9.85 20.09 -16.93
N VAL A 406 10.19 19.18 -16.01
CA VAL A 406 11.30 19.35 -15.06
C VAL A 406 12.53 18.51 -15.39
N ALA A 407 12.41 17.52 -16.28
CA ALA A 407 13.48 16.62 -16.67
C ALA A 407 14.14 16.98 -18.02
N GLY A 408 13.65 18.03 -18.72
CA GLY A 408 14.20 18.51 -20.00
C GLY A 408 15.38 19.49 -19.83
N ASP A 409 16.08 19.74 -20.90
CA ASP A 409 17.24 20.68 -20.93
C ASP A 409 16.84 22.13 -20.60
N ASP A 410 15.55 22.48 -20.67
CA ASP A 410 14.99 23.81 -20.38
C ASP A 410 14.60 24.02 -18.90
N ALA A 411 14.93 23.07 -18.00
CA ALA A 411 14.52 23.08 -16.59
C ALA A 411 15.26 24.12 -15.71
N GLU A 412 16.23 24.84 -16.24
CA GLU A 412 17.02 25.85 -15.48
C GLU A 412 16.22 27.11 -15.06
N ASP A 413 15.05 27.37 -15.68
CA ASP A 413 14.24 28.58 -15.46
C ASP A 413 13.07 28.40 -14.46
N ILE A 414 12.98 27.25 -13.77
CA ILE A 414 11.90 27.02 -12.80
C ILE A 414 12.21 27.75 -11.48
N PRO A 415 11.39 28.74 -11.04
CA PRO A 415 11.71 29.59 -9.90
C PRO A 415 11.90 28.83 -8.59
N LEU A 416 12.95 29.21 -7.85
CA LEU A 416 13.15 28.92 -6.43
C LEU A 416 12.46 30.05 -5.63
N PHE A 417 11.25 29.82 -5.10
CA PHE A 417 10.65 30.75 -4.13
C PHE A 417 10.15 30.00 -2.90
#